data_3f249bb9ef547d3b13d07e2d9ab7074b
#
_entry.id   3f249bb9ef547d3b13d07e2d9ab7074b
#
_cell.length_a   1.000
_cell.length_b   1.000
_cell.length_c   1.000
_cell.angle_alpha   90.00
_cell.angle_beta   90.00
_cell.angle_gamma   90.00
#
_symmetry.space_group_name_H-M   'P 1'
#
loop_
_entity.id
_entity.type
_entity.pdbx_description
1 polymer ?
#
loop_
_entity_poly.entity_id
_entity_poly.type
_entity_poly.pdbx_seq_one_letter_code
_entity_poly.pdbx_strand_id
1 'polypeptide(L)'
;MAGSGHIAGVINHPDAMKYQHWTNEHLPGSVEGWRAGAVEHPGSWWPHWAGWLKAKSGKLVPARDPAKGALKPIEDAPGSYVRVRSNAAA
;
A
#
# COMPACT_ATOMS: atom_id res chain seq x y z
N MET A 1 2.38 0.39 -12.89
CA MET A 1 1.16 0.67 -12.10
C MET A 1 0.08 1.37 -12.94
N ALA A 2 0.26 1.42 -14.21
CA ALA A 2 -0.73 1.97 -15.12
C ALA A 2 -1.65 0.84 -15.57
N GLY A 3 -2.89 0.94 -15.51
CA GLY A 3 -3.81 -0.08 -16.02
C GLY A 3 -5.23 0.23 -15.63
N SER A 4 -5.47 0.51 -14.38
CA SER A 4 -6.83 0.67 -13.85
C SER A 4 -7.00 1.98 -13.07
N GLY A 5 -6.17 2.96 -13.39
CA GLY A 5 -6.14 4.24 -12.69
C GLY A 5 -5.32 4.20 -11.39
N HIS A 6 -5.04 5.39 -10.87
CA HIS A 6 -4.15 5.55 -9.72
C HIS A 6 -4.75 5.04 -8.40
N ILE A 7 -6.07 4.92 -8.28
CA ILE A 7 -6.70 4.33 -7.11
C ILE A 7 -6.72 2.81 -7.23
N ALA A 8 -7.40 2.28 -8.22
CA ALA A 8 -7.60 0.84 -8.40
C ALA A 8 -6.29 0.09 -8.68
N GLY A 9 -5.35 0.72 -9.39
CA GLY A 9 -4.04 0.12 -9.66
C GLY A 9 -3.08 0.19 -8.49
N VAL A 10 -3.17 1.21 -7.64
CA VAL A 10 -2.28 1.43 -6.49
C VAL A 10 -2.82 0.71 -5.25
N ILE A 11 -4.07 0.89 -4.92
CA ILE A 11 -4.74 0.22 -3.80
C ILE A 11 -5.40 -1.05 -4.33
N ASN A 12 -4.59 -2.09 -4.43
CA ASN A 12 -5.00 -3.37 -4.99
C ASN A 12 -4.45 -4.50 -4.14
N HIS A 13 -5.27 -5.03 -3.25
CA HIS A 13 -4.87 -6.12 -2.38
C HIS A 13 -4.56 -7.37 -3.21
N PRO A 14 -3.46 -8.09 -2.94
CA PRO A 14 -3.06 -9.28 -3.72
C PRO A 14 -4.14 -10.36 -3.81
N ASP A 15 -4.91 -10.57 -2.76
CA ASP A 15 -5.97 -11.59 -2.71
C ASP A 15 -7.14 -11.30 -3.66
N ALA A 16 -7.27 -10.06 -4.13
CA ALA A 16 -8.30 -9.71 -5.09
C ALA A 16 -8.04 -10.30 -6.48
N MET A 17 -6.80 -10.67 -6.78
CA MET A 17 -6.36 -11.25 -8.06
C MET A 17 -6.84 -10.45 -9.28
N LYS A 18 -6.75 -9.13 -9.18
CA LYS A 18 -7.21 -8.20 -10.22
C LYS A 18 -6.05 -7.41 -10.78
N TYR A 19 -6.26 -6.93 -12.01
CA TYR A 19 -5.39 -5.99 -12.69
C TYR A 19 -3.99 -6.56 -12.98
N GLN A 20 -3.07 -5.69 -13.27
CA GLN A 20 -1.70 -6.03 -13.65
C GLN A 20 -0.76 -4.87 -13.32
N HIS A 21 0.52 -5.16 -13.35
CA HIS A 21 1.58 -4.17 -13.22
C HIS A 21 2.76 -4.55 -14.09
N TRP A 22 3.62 -3.58 -14.35
CA TRP A 22 4.82 -3.76 -15.18
C TRP A 22 6.06 -3.42 -14.38
N THR A 23 7.12 -4.16 -14.65
CA THR A 23 8.46 -3.89 -14.09
C THR A 23 9.47 -3.81 -15.22
N ASN A 24 10.54 -3.06 -14.98
CA ASN A 24 11.70 -3.01 -15.86
C ASN A 24 12.95 -2.81 -15.01
N GLU A 25 13.93 -3.67 -15.18
CA GLU A 25 15.21 -3.58 -14.47
C GLU A 25 16.10 -2.46 -15.02
N HIS A 26 15.81 -2.01 -16.23
CA HIS A 26 16.53 -0.93 -16.88
C HIS A 26 15.74 0.37 -16.82
N LEU A 27 16.45 1.46 -16.71
CA LEU A 27 15.88 2.80 -16.73
C LEU A 27 16.37 3.53 -18.00
N PRO A 28 15.76 3.27 -19.16
CA PRO A 28 16.16 3.95 -20.40
C PRO A 28 15.77 5.43 -20.39
N GLY A 29 16.32 6.19 -21.34
CA GLY A 29 16.13 7.63 -21.39
C GLY A 29 14.76 8.11 -21.89
N SER A 30 13.83 7.20 -22.24
CA SER A 30 12.50 7.54 -22.73
C SER A 30 11.42 6.63 -22.17
N VAL A 31 10.19 7.13 -22.12
CA VAL A 31 9.02 6.35 -21.69
C VAL A 31 8.77 5.19 -22.66
N GLU A 32 8.92 5.43 -23.95
CA GLU A 32 8.75 4.43 -25.00
C GLU A 32 9.75 3.29 -24.84
N GLY A 33 11.01 3.61 -24.57
CA GLY A 33 12.04 2.63 -24.29
C GLY A 33 11.78 1.83 -23.04
N TRP A 34 11.29 2.48 -21.98
CA TRP A 34 10.89 1.79 -20.76
C TRP A 34 9.74 0.79 -21.00
N ARG A 35 8.72 1.22 -21.73
CA ARG A 35 7.59 0.37 -22.09
C ARG A 35 7.98 -0.82 -22.93
N ALA A 36 8.85 -0.61 -23.90
CA ALA A 36 9.31 -1.68 -24.79
C ALA A 36 10.04 -2.79 -24.04
N GLY A 37 10.79 -2.45 -23.00
CA GLY A 37 11.52 -3.40 -22.18
C GLY A 37 10.78 -3.87 -20.92
N ALA A 38 9.58 -3.38 -20.67
CA ALA A 38 8.82 -3.73 -19.47
C ALA A 38 8.23 -5.13 -19.56
N VAL A 39 8.20 -5.82 -18.43
CA VAL A 39 7.56 -7.13 -18.27
C VAL A 39 6.26 -6.96 -17.53
N GLU A 40 5.19 -7.48 -18.10
CA GLU A 40 3.86 -7.47 -17.50
C GLU A 40 3.72 -8.61 -16.48
N HIS A 41 3.14 -8.30 -15.33
CA HIS A 41 2.82 -9.25 -14.28
C HIS A 41 1.33 -9.16 -13.93
N PRO A 42 0.61 -10.27 -13.80
CA PRO A 42 -0.78 -10.23 -13.36
C PRO A 42 -0.88 -9.89 -11.87
N GLY A 43 -1.94 -9.19 -11.49
CA GLY A 43 -2.27 -8.90 -10.11
C GLY A 43 -1.57 -7.70 -9.51
N SER A 44 -1.60 -7.65 -8.19
CA SER A 44 -1.08 -6.53 -7.42
C SER A 44 0.43 -6.38 -7.49
N TRP A 45 0.90 -5.15 -7.51
CA TRP A 45 2.32 -4.80 -7.41
C TRP A 45 2.86 -4.91 -5.97
N TRP A 46 2.00 -5.05 -4.95
CA TRP A 46 2.40 -5.06 -3.55
C TRP A 46 3.41 -6.16 -3.19
N PRO A 47 3.24 -7.42 -3.63
CA PRO A 47 4.22 -8.46 -3.34
C PRO A 47 5.61 -8.17 -3.91
N HIS A 48 5.69 -7.60 -5.11
CA HIS A 48 6.95 -7.19 -5.72
C HIS A 48 7.63 -6.10 -4.88
N TRP A 49 6.90 -5.07 -4.49
CA TRP A 49 7.38 -3.99 -3.63
C TRP A 49 7.82 -4.49 -2.25
N ALA A 50 7.02 -5.36 -1.64
CA ALA A 50 7.34 -5.95 -0.35
C ALA A 50 8.65 -6.76 -0.40
N GLY A 51 8.87 -7.53 -1.47
CA GLY A 51 10.12 -8.25 -1.69
C GLY A 51 11.33 -7.33 -1.80
N TRP A 52 11.19 -6.24 -2.54
CA TRP A 52 12.24 -5.22 -2.69
C TRP A 52 12.56 -4.53 -1.35
N LEU A 53 11.54 -4.16 -0.58
CA LEU A 53 11.70 -3.56 0.75
C LEU A 53 12.34 -4.53 1.73
N LYS A 54 11.94 -5.80 1.70
CA LYS A 54 12.46 -6.83 2.61
C LYS A 54 13.98 -6.95 2.53
N ALA A 55 14.54 -6.87 1.34
CA ALA A 55 15.99 -6.93 1.14
C ALA A 55 16.74 -5.73 1.75
N LYS A 56 16.04 -4.62 1.97
CA LYS A 56 16.58 -3.35 2.53
C LYS A 56 16.15 -3.10 3.96
N SER A 57 15.28 -3.95 4.49
CA SER A 57 14.78 -3.86 5.87
C SER A 57 15.67 -4.63 6.82
N GLY A 58 15.71 -4.18 8.06
CA GLY A 58 16.37 -4.92 9.12
C GLY A 58 15.55 -6.10 9.63
N LYS A 59 15.92 -6.61 10.78
CA LYS A 59 15.19 -7.69 11.47
C LYS A 59 13.81 -7.23 11.90
N LEU A 60 12.88 -8.18 11.98
CA LEU A 60 11.61 -7.93 12.64
C LEU A 60 11.83 -7.56 14.10
N VAL A 61 11.13 -6.56 14.54
CA VAL A 61 11.13 -6.11 15.94
C VAL A 61 9.71 -6.25 16.50
N PRO A 62 9.57 -6.35 17.85
CA PRO A 62 8.23 -6.38 18.45
C PRO A 62 7.41 -5.16 18.04
N ALA A 63 6.13 -5.37 17.75
CA ALA A 63 5.22 -4.28 17.47
C ALA A 63 5.10 -3.35 18.68
N ARG A 64 4.93 -2.06 18.41
CA ARG A 64 4.64 -1.11 19.47
C ARG A 64 3.25 -1.41 20.04
N ASP A 65 3.18 -1.42 21.36
CA ASP A 65 1.93 -1.60 22.08
C ASP A 65 1.51 -0.23 22.67
N PRO A 66 0.45 0.40 22.18
CA PRO A 66 0.00 1.68 22.71
C PRO A 66 -0.36 1.63 24.21
N ALA A 67 -0.82 0.47 24.69
CA ALA A 67 -1.16 0.29 26.10
C ALA A 67 0.05 0.41 27.03
N LYS A 68 1.26 0.22 26.50
CA LYS A 68 2.53 0.35 27.25
C LYS A 68 3.21 1.70 27.05
N GLY A 69 2.56 2.62 26.37
CA GLY A 69 3.06 3.97 26.14
C GLY A 69 2.91 4.88 27.36
N ALA A 70 3.41 6.11 27.23
CA ALA A 70 3.32 7.13 28.27
C ALA A 70 1.90 7.61 28.54
N LEU A 71 1.04 7.53 27.53
CA LEU A 71 -0.37 7.90 27.62
C LEU A 71 -1.21 6.63 27.70
N LYS A 72 -2.11 6.57 28.68
CA LYS A 72 -3.02 5.44 28.82
C LYS A 72 -4.09 5.47 27.74
N PRO A 73 -4.47 4.31 27.16
CA PRO A 73 -5.62 4.21 26.30
C PRO A 73 -6.89 4.67 27.02
N ILE A 74 -7.76 5.38 26.29
CA ILE A 74 -9.04 5.86 26.82
C ILE A 74 -10.12 4.80 26.57
N GLU A 75 -10.14 4.25 25.35
CA GLU A 75 -11.11 3.26 24.90
C GLU A 75 -10.54 2.46 23.73
N ASP A 76 -11.17 1.35 23.39
CA ASP A 76 -10.76 0.54 22.25
C ASP A 76 -11.04 1.25 20.92
N ALA A 77 -10.17 0.99 19.93
CA ALA A 77 -10.37 1.49 18.58
C ALA A 77 -11.65 0.88 17.95
N PRO A 78 -12.38 1.62 17.14
CA PRO A 78 -12.13 2.97 16.63
C PRO A 78 -12.56 4.11 17.55
N GLY A 79 -12.98 3.83 18.76
CA GLY A 79 -13.44 4.80 19.73
C GLY A 79 -14.90 5.23 19.55
N SER A 80 -15.36 6.08 20.45
CA SER A 80 -16.76 6.55 20.47
C SER A 80 -17.01 7.74 19.54
N TYR A 81 -15.98 8.50 19.22
CA TYR A 81 -16.11 9.71 18.37
C TYR A 81 -16.71 9.41 16.99
N VAL A 82 -16.44 8.25 16.43
CA VAL A 82 -16.98 7.85 15.12
C VAL A 82 -18.51 7.71 15.11
N ARG A 83 -19.14 7.63 16.29
CA ARG A 83 -20.59 7.58 16.44
C ARG A 83 -21.23 8.95 16.51
N VAL A 84 -20.43 9.99 16.65
CA VAL A 84 -20.94 11.36 16.70
C VAL A 84 -21.23 11.83 15.28
N ARG A 85 -22.48 12.06 14.99
CA ARG A 85 -22.89 12.65 13.70
C ARG A 85 -22.70 14.15 13.75
N SER A 86 -22.16 14.71 12.67
CA SER A 86 -22.21 16.15 12.52
C SER A 86 -23.68 16.57 12.40
N ASN A 87 -24.12 17.47 13.26
CA ASN A 87 -25.41 18.11 13.07
C ASN A 87 -25.29 19.03 11.87
N ALA A 88 -25.63 18.51 10.69
CA ALA A 88 -25.71 19.31 9.47
C ALA A 88 -26.92 20.25 9.46
N ALA A 89 -27.65 20.32 10.56
CA ALA A 89 -28.76 21.24 10.73
C ALA A 89 -28.23 22.55 11.33
N ALA A 90 -27.76 23.40 10.46
CA ALA A 90 -27.64 24.81 10.74
C ALA A 90 -28.49 25.54 9.75
#